data_c8fb0b7ba2a73c4786e067745b1482d9
#
_entry.id   c8fb0b7ba2a73c4786e067745b1482d9
#
_cell.length_a   1.000
_cell.length_b   1.000
_cell.length_c   1.000
_cell.angle_alpha   90.00
_cell.angle_beta   90.00
_cell.angle_gamma   90.00
#
_symmetry.space_group_name_H-M   'P 1'
#
loop_
_entity.id
_entity.type
_entity.pdbx_description
1 polymer ?
#
loop_
_entity_poly.entity_id
_entity_poly.type
_entity_poly.pdbx_seq_one_letter_code
_entity_poly.pdbx_strand_id
1 'polypeptide(L)'
;MVADVHFNPKVADVAAQYAEKVRINPGNYVDPGRTFRKLEYTDEEYAQEIEKIRARFIPFLNICKENHTAIRIGVNHGSLSDRIMSHYGDTPEGMVESCMEFLRICVAEHFNDVVISIKASNTVVMVRTVRLLVKEMEKEGMAFPLHLGVTEAGDGEDGRIKSALGIGALLADGLGDTIRVSLSEAPENEIPVARKLVDYILTREGHPFIPGKEAPQFNYLSPGRRKTKAVRNIGGDNLPVVIAERLEGSFETNPQFKPDYIYLSLIHISEPTR
;
A
#
# COMPACT_ATOMS: atom_id res chain seq x y z
N MET A 1 -1.75 9.49 -22.38
CA MET A 1 -0.65 10.06 -21.54
C MET A 1 -1.17 10.37 -20.15
N VAL A 2 -0.36 10.15 -19.08
CA VAL A 2 -0.74 10.52 -17.70
C VAL A 2 0.28 11.52 -17.17
N ALA A 3 -0.18 12.70 -16.76
CA ALA A 3 0.66 13.69 -16.08
C ALA A 3 0.59 13.47 -14.56
N ASP A 4 1.75 13.32 -13.92
CA ASP A 4 1.86 13.17 -12.47
C ASP A 4 2.30 14.50 -11.86
N VAL A 5 1.37 15.21 -11.22
CA VAL A 5 1.58 16.57 -10.72
C VAL A 5 1.67 16.58 -9.20
N HIS A 6 2.66 17.29 -8.70
CA HIS A 6 2.91 17.50 -7.27
C HIS A 6 3.10 18.99 -6.95
N PHE A 7 2.76 19.40 -5.76
CA PHE A 7 3.04 20.69 -5.12
C PHE A 7 2.52 21.94 -5.81
N ASN A 8 2.13 21.88 -7.07
CA ASN A 8 1.68 23.09 -7.81
C ASN A 8 0.38 22.84 -8.55
N PRO A 9 -0.76 23.27 -8.00
CA PRO A 9 -2.07 23.09 -8.62
C PRO A 9 -2.19 23.74 -10.01
N LYS A 10 -1.48 24.84 -10.28
CA LYS A 10 -1.50 25.50 -11.60
C LYS A 10 -0.89 24.63 -12.70
N VAL A 11 0.08 23.77 -12.35
CA VAL A 11 0.62 22.81 -13.31
C VAL A 11 -0.43 21.75 -13.66
N ALA A 12 -1.26 21.35 -12.69
CA ALA A 12 -2.37 20.43 -12.95
C ALA A 12 -3.41 21.04 -13.91
N ASP A 13 -3.72 22.34 -13.76
CA ASP A 13 -4.65 23.06 -14.65
C ASP A 13 -4.14 23.06 -16.10
N VAL A 14 -2.85 23.32 -16.30
CA VAL A 14 -2.24 23.27 -17.63
C VAL A 14 -2.17 21.84 -18.16
N ALA A 15 -1.76 20.89 -17.34
CA ALA A 15 -1.66 19.48 -17.73
C ALA A 15 -3.02 18.90 -18.18
N ALA A 16 -4.12 19.33 -17.54
CA ALA A 16 -5.46 18.88 -17.87
C ALA A 16 -5.93 19.28 -19.28
N GLN A 17 -5.28 20.28 -19.90
CA GLN A 17 -5.61 20.69 -21.26
C GLN A 17 -4.94 19.82 -22.34
N TYR A 18 -3.94 19.01 -21.97
CA TYR A 18 -3.11 18.25 -22.92
C TYR A 18 -2.99 16.76 -22.62
N ALA A 19 -3.24 16.34 -21.38
CA ALA A 19 -3.10 14.95 -20.96
C ALA A 19 -4.48 14.28 -20.85
N GLU A 20 -4.56 13.00 -21.18
CA GLU A 20 -5.79 12.21 -21.00
C GLU A 20 -6.12 11.96 -19.53
N LYS A 21 -5.11 12.05 -18.68
CA LYS A 21 -5.26 11.88 -17.22
C LYS A 21 -4.24 12.73 -16.47
N VAL A 22 -4.70 13.36 -15.39
CA VAL A 22 -3.82 14.10 -14.46
C VAL A 22 -3.90 13.44 -13.09
N ARG A 23 -2.75 13.11 -12.52
CA ARG A 23 -2.68 12.68 -11.11
C ARG A 23 -2.39 13.89 -10.23
N ILE A 24 -3.18 14.04 -9.18
CA ILE A 24 -2.95 14.97 -8.09
C ILE A 24 -2.71 14.23 -6.78
N ASN A 25 -2.01 14.88 -5.84
CA ASN A 25 -1.80 14.35 -4.50
C ASN A 25 -2.54 15.21 -3.47
N PRO A 26 -3.61 14.72 -2.85
CA PRO A 26 -4.35 15.44 -1.81
C PRO A 26 -3.48 16.10 -0.75
N GLY A 27 -2.43 15.42 -0.29
CA GLY A 27 -1.57 15.89 0.77
C GLY A 27 -0.70 17.12 0.43
N ASN A 28 -0.64 17.53 -0.84
CA ASN A 28 0.14 18.70 -1.27
C ASN A 28 -0.48 19.45 -2.46
N TYR A 29 -1.78 19.27 -2.68
CA TYR A 29 -2.48 19.94 -3.78
C TYR A 29 -2.94 21.35 -3.38
N VAL A 30 -3.56 21.50 -2.21
CA VAL A 30 -3.99 22.77 -1.63
C VAL A 30 -3.25 23.05 -0.33
N ASP A 31 -3.20 22.05 0.53
CA ASP A 31 -2.43 22.12 1.76
C ASP A 31 -0.94 22.31 1.42
N PRO A 32 -0.19 23.08 2.21
CA PRO A 32 1.25 23.13 2.07
C PRO A 32 1.83 21.74 2.27
N GLY A 33 2.91 21.43 1.56
CA GLY A 33 3.63 20.18 1.78
C GLY A 33 3.99 19.97 3.25
N ARG A 34 4.10 18.71 3.67
CA ARG A 34 4.34 18.31 5.06
C ARG A 34 5.52 19.07 5.67
N THR A 35 5.27 19.77 6.75
CA THR A 35 6.26 20.55 7.52
C THR A 35 6.51 19.96 8.92
N PHE A 36 5.83 18.84 9.26
CA PHE A 36 5.86 18.15 10.55
C PHE A 36 5.40 19.02 11.73
N ARG A 37 4.52 19.98 11.46
CA ARG A 37 3.90 20.81 12.50
C ARG A 37 2.63 20.15 12.99
N LYS A 38 2.44 20.13 14.31
CA LYS A 38 1.16 19.79 14.90
C LYS A 38 0.26 21.03 14.82
N LEU A 39 -0.88 20.85 14.18
CA LEU A 39 -1.91 21.87 14.00
C LEU A 39 -3.12 21.48 14.87
N GLU A 40 -3.71 22.44 15.54
CA GLU A 40 -4.94 22.24 16.28
C GLU A 40 -6.04 23.04 15.59
N TYR A 41 -7.12 22.37 15.22
CA TYR A 41 -8.27 22.96 14.55
C TYR A 41 -9.52 22.70 15.38
N THR A 42 -10.38 23.71 15.50
CA THR A 42 -11.77 23.49 15.86
C THR A 42 -12.50 22.87 14.65
N ASP A 43 -13.70 22.35 14.87
CA ASP A 43 -14.51 21.78 13.78
C ASP A 43 -14.84 22.86 12.72
N GLU A 44 -15.08 24.11 13.15
CA GLU A 44 -15.32 25.24 12.25
C GLU A 44 -14.09 25.60 11.41
N GLU A 45 -12.91 25.61 12.03
CA GLU A 45 -11.63 25.86 11.33
C GLU A 45 -11.33 24.75 10.33
N TYR A 46 -11.55 23.48 10.72
CA TYR A 46 -11.38 22.36 9.82
C TYR A 46 -12.33 22.45 8.60
N ALA A 47 -13.59 22.80 8.82
CA ALA A 47 -14.56 23.02 7.74
C ALA A 47 -14.12 24.14 6.79
N GLN A 48 -13.49 25.21 7.30
CA GLN A 48 -12.94 26.29 6.46
C GLN A 48 -11.78 25.79 5.58
N GLU A 49 -10.94 24.87 6.07
CA GLU A 49 -9.89 24.27 5.25
C GLU A 49 -10.48 23.41 4.11
N ILE A 50 -11.57 22.68 4.37
CA ILE A 50 -12.30 21.95 3.31
C ILE A 50 -12.86 22.91 2.25
N GLU A 51 -13.40 24.05 2.66
CA GLU A 51 -13.88 25.07 1.68
C GLU A 51 -12.74 25.65 0.84
N LYS A 52 -11.54 25.82 1.38
CA LYS A 52 -10.36 26.20 0.57
C LYS A 52 -10.00 25.12 -0.46
N ILE A 53 -10.10 23.84 -0.08
CA ILE A 53 -9.90 22.73 -1.02
C ILE A 53 -10.94 22.80 -2.12
N ARG A 54 -12.22 22.97 -1.79
CA ARG A 54 -13.31 23.13 -2.78
C ARG A 54 -13.05 24.28 -3.72
N ALA A 55 -12.75 25.45 -3.19
CA ALA A 55 -12.52 26.66 -3.97
C ALA A 55 -11.38 26.52 -5.00
N ARG A 56 -10.36 25.70 -4.67
CA ARG A 56 -9.24 25.46 -5.59
C ARG A 56 -9.47 24.27 -6.52
N PHE A 57 -10.19 23.25 -6.05
CA PHE A 57 -10.35 22.00 -6.79
C PHE A 57 -11.46 22.08 -7.85
N ILE A 58 -12.57 22.77 -7.57
CA ILE A 58 -13.69 22.92 -8.50
C ILE A 58 -13.27 23.56 -9.85
N PRO A 59 -12.49 24.65 -9.89
CA PRO A 59 -12.00 25.20 -11.17
C PRO A 59 -11.19 24.17 -11.99
N PHE A 60 -10.36 23.36 -11.33
CA PHE A 60 -9.61 22.28 -11.99
C PHE A 60 -10.54 21.19 -12.53
N LEU A 61 -11.57 20.78 -11.77
CA LEU A 61 -12.60 19.84 -12.26
C LEU A 61 -13.30 20.36 -13.53
N ASN A 62 -13.58 21.66 -13.60
CA ASN A 62 -14.19 22.27 -14.77
C ASN A 62 -13.27 22.20 -16.00
N ILE A 63 -11.98 22.48 -15.83
CA ILE A 63 -10.98 22.28 -16.90
C ILE A 63 -10.96 20.83 -17.37
N CYS A 64 -10.99 19.88 -16.42
CA CYS A 64 -11.02 18.45 -16.74
C CYS A 64 -12.29 18.05 -17.51
N LYS A 65 -13.46 18.58 -17.13
CA LYS A 65 -14.73 18.37 -17.84
C LYS A 65 -14.66 18.89 -19.28
N GLU A 66 -14.18 20.12 -19.48
CA GLU A 66 -14.05 20.76 -20.78
C GLU A 66 -13.11 20.01 -21.72
N ASN A 67 -12.04 19.40 -21.19
CA ASN A 67 -11.02 18.71 -21.97
C ASN A 67 -11.16 17.17 -21.94
N HIS A 68 -12.21 16.62 -21.35
CA HIS A 68 -12.42 15.17 -21.18
C HIS A 68 -11.23 14.47 -20.51
N THR A 69 -10.61 15.13 -19.55
CA THR A 69 -9.44 14.63 -18.84
C THR A 69 -9.84 13.92 -17.55
N ALA A 70 -9.46 12.66 -17.41
CA ALA A 70 -9.67 11.92 -16.18
C ALA A 70 -8.72 12.39 -15.07
N ILE A 71 -9.12 12.17 -13.82
CA ILE A 71 -8.27 12.49 -12.65
C ILE A 71 -7.87 11.20 -11.93
N ARG A 72 -6.62 11.15 -11.48
CA ARG A 72 -6.21 10.19 -10.46
C ARG A 72 -5.94 10.90 -9.14
N ILE A 73 -6.76 10.61 -8.14
CA ILE A 73 -6.54 11.05 -6.76
C ILE A 73 -5.54 10.06 -6.13
N GLY A 74 -4.32 10.52 -5.94
CA GLY A 74 -3.20 9.66 -5.56
C GLY A 74 -2.64 10.00 -4.19
N VAL A 75 -3.10 9.31 -3.14
CA VAL A 75 -2.61 9.46 -1.77
C VAL A 75 -1.38 8.58 -1.55
N ASN A 76 -0.33 9.18 -0.99
CA ASN A 76 0.87 8.48 -0.54
C ASN A 76 1.02 8.67 0.98
N HIS A 77 1.29 7.59 1.70
CA HIS A 77 1.49 7.59 3.16
C HIS A 77 2.51 8.65 3.62
N GLY A 78 3.66 8.74 2.97
CA GLY A 78 4.72 9.68 3.33
C GLY A 78 4.44 11.16 3.01
N SER A 79 3.32 11.49 2.35
CA SER A 79 3.00 12.85 1.89
C SER A 79 1.63 13.34 2.33
N LEU A 80 1.09 12.84 3.42
CA LEU A 80 -0.11 13.40 4.04
C LEU A 80 0.15 14.83 4.53
N SER A 81 -0.85 15.71 4.42
CA SER A 81 -0.73 17.08 4.92
C SER A 81 -0.65 17.12 6.45
N ASP A 82 -0.05 18.21 7.00
CA ASP A 82 0.01 18.40 8.44
C ASP A 82 -1.38 18.48 9.08
N ARG A 83 -2.40 18.95 8.35
CA ARG A 83 -3.80 18.99 8.77
C ARG A 83 -4.35 17.59 9.01
N ILE A 84 -4.21 16.70 8.03
CA ILE A 84 -4.63 15.30 8.15
C ILE A 84 -3.84 14.58 9.25
N MET A 85 -2.52 14.77 9.27
CA MET A 85 -1.65 14.17 10.28
C MET A 85 -1.99 14.60 11.70
N SER A 86 -2.38 15.86 11.89
CA SER A 86 -2.71 16.40 13.22
C SER A 86 -4.06 15.91 13.72
N HIS A 87 -5.04 15.70 12.83
CA HIS A 87 -6.39 15.28 13.20
C HIS A 87 -6.54 13.76 13.28
N TYR A 88 -6.01 13.01 12.29
CA TYR A 88 -6.17 11.56 12.16
C TYR A 88 -4.90 10.77 12.51
N GLY A 89 -3.74 11.42 12.59
CA GLY A 89 -2.46 10.76 12.78
C GLY A 89 -1.92 10.11 11.50
N ASP A 90 -0.81 9.39 11.66
CA ASP A 90 -0.18 8.58 10.59
C ASP A 90 -0.83 7.21 10.50
N THR A 91 -2.08 7.19 10.10
CA THR A 91 -2.98 6.03 10.17
C THR A 91 -3.64 5.73 8.83
N PRO A 92 -4.15 4.51 8.62
CA PRO A 92 -5.02 4.20 7.49
C PRO A 92 -6.23 5.13 7.39
N GLU A 93 -6.82 5.51 8.53
CA GLU A 93 -7.96 6.42 8.62
C GLU A 93 -7.61 7.81 8.07
N GLY A 94 -6.43 8.35 8.39
CA GLY A 94 -5.96 9.61 7.85
C GLY A 94 -5.72 9.55 6.34
N MET A 95 -5.17 8.45 5.83
CA MET A 95 -5.01 8.26 4.39
C MET A 95 -6.35 8.18 3.66
N VAL A 96 -7.32 7.49 4.24
CA VAL A 96 -8.68 7.36 3.68
C VAL A 96 -9.35 8.72 3.66
N GLU A 97 -9.36 9.47 4.77
CA GLU A 97 -10.02 10.77 4.81
C GLU A 97 -9.37 11.77 3.86
N SER A 98 -8.05 11.79 3.75
CA SER A 98 -7.34 12.59 2.74
C SER A 98 -7.82 12.34 1.31
N CYS A 99 -8.27 11.12 1.01
CA CYS A 99 -8.88 10.78 -0.28
C CYS A 99 -10.35 11.18 -0.35
N MET A 100 -11.12 10.84 0.69
CA MET A 100 -12.58 11.02 0.73
C MET A 100 -12.99 12.50 0.65
N GLU A 101 -12.21 13.41 1.22
CA GLU A 101 -12.44 14.86 1.09
C GLU A 101 -12.54 15.28 -0.39
N PHE A 102 -11.63 14.79 -1.23
CA PHE A 102 -11.65 15.08 -2.67
C PHE A 102 -12.74 14.32 -3.41
N LEU A 103 -13.03 13.09 -3.04
CA LEU A 103 -14.07 12.28 -3.67
C LEU A 103 -15.45 12.88 -3.43
N ARG A 104 -15.73 13.36 -2.22
CA ARG A 104 -17.00 14.05 -1.90
C ARG A 104 -17.20 15.29 -2.76
N ILE A 105 -16.12 16.04 -3.06
CA ILE A 105 -16.19 17.17 -3.98
C ILE A 105 -16.47 16.68 -5.41
N CYS A 106 -15.79 15.64 -5.89
CA CYS A 106 -16.05 15.07 -7.21
C CYS A 106 -17.52 14.66 -7.37
N VAL A 107 -18.09 13.98 -6.39
CA VAL A 107 -19.49 13.55 -6.40
C VAL A 107 -20.44 14.78 -6.39
N ALA A 108 -20.18 15.77 -5.54
CA ALA A 108 -20.97 16.99 -5.48
C ALA A 108 -20.96 17.78 -6.80
N GLU A 109 -19.84 17.74 -7.51
CA GLU A 109 -19.66 18.37 -8.82
C GLU A 109 -20.05 17.48 -10.00
N HIS A 110 -20.62 16.29 -9.75
CA HIS A 110 -20.98 15.31 -10.79
C HIS A 110 -19.81 14.94 -11.71
N PHE A 111 -18.60 14.83 -11.16
CA PHE A 111 -17.40 14.41 -11.88
C PHE A 111 -17.05 12.97 -11.55
N ASN A 112 -17.21 12.06 -12.55
CA ASN A 112 -17.08 10.63 -12.37
C ASN A 112 -15.80 10.03 -13.01
N ASP A 113 -15.07 10.81 -13.80
CA ASP A 113 -13.84 10.34 -14.47
C ASP A 113 -12.66 10.33 -13.49
N VAL A 114 -12.81 9.55 -12.42
CA VAL A 114 -11.88 9.48 -11.30
C VAL A 114 -11.33 8.08 -11.15
N VAL A 115 -10.01 7.98 -10.94
CA VAL A 115 -9.30 6.77 -10.49
C VAL A 115 -8.63 7.09 -9.15
N ILE A 116 -8.60 6.14 -8.24
CA ILE A 116 -7.99 6.34 -6.93
C ILE A 116 -6.72 5.50 -6.83
N SER A 117 -5.68 6.05 -6.22
CA SER A 117 -4.52 5.25 -5.81
C SER A 117 -4.11 5.56 -4.37
N ILE A 118 -4.04 4.52 -3.56
CA ILE A 118 -3.45 4.57 -2.23
C ILE A 118 -2.14 3.80 -2.28
N LYS A 119 -1.06 4.44 -1.86
CA LYS A 119 0.27 3.85 -1.88
C LYS A 119 0.99 4.05 -0.55
N ALA A 120 1.67 3.01 -0.11
CA ALA A 120 2.58 3.03 1.02
C ALA A 120 3.75 2.07 0.76
N SER A 121 4.87 2.27 1.41
CA SER A 121 6.00 1.33 1.41
C SER A 121 5.75 0.13 2.34
N ASN A 122 4.94 0.32 3.38
CA ASN A 122 4.46 -0.77 4.24
C ASN A 122 3.24 -1.42 3.60
N THR A 123 3.37 -2.69 3.21
CA THR A 123 2.32 -3.46 2.53
C THR A 123 1.07 -3.67 3.39
N VAL A 124 1.24 -3.87 4.71
CA VAL A 124 0.11 -4.04 5.65
C VAL A 124 -0.70 -2.75 5.75
N VAL A 125 -0.03 -1.60 5.89
CA VAL A 125 -0.68 -0.28 5.90
C VAL A 125 -1.44 -0.06 4.60
N MET A 126 -0.80 -0.32 3.45
CA MET A 126 -1.43 -0.15 2.14
C MET A 126 -2.68 -1.01 1.98
N VAL A 127 -2.60 -2.31 2.28
CA VAL A 127 -3.75 -3.23 2.18
C VAL A 127 -4.90 -2.83 3.10
N ARG A 128 -4.59 -2.49 4.36
CA ARG A 128 -5.59 -2.02 5.33
C ARG A 128 -6.29 -0.75 4.86
N THR A 129 -5.50 0.21 4.37
CA THR A 129 -6.03 1.50 3.90
C THR A 129 -6.96 1.32 2.71
N VAL A 130 -6.57 0.49 1.71
CA VAL A 130 -7.44 0.24 0.54
C VAL A 130 -8.74 -0.46 0.93
N ARG A 131 -8.67 -1.48 1.80
CA ARG A 131 -9.88 -2.15 2.31
C ARG A 131 -10.79 -1.18 3.08
N LEU A 132 -10.22 -0.30 3.90
CA LEU A 132 -10.97 0.72 4.61
C LEU A 132 -11.58 1.74 3.65
N LEU A 133 -10.83 2.20 2.66
CA LEU A 133 -11.33 3.12 1.65
C LEU A 133 -12.53 2.56 0.88
N VAL A 134 -12.47 1.31 0.44
CA VAL A 134 -13.60 0.64 -0.22
C VAL A 134 -14.83 0.64 0.66
N LYS A 135 -14.67 0.26 1.93
CA LYS A 135 -15.77 0.26 2.91
C LYS A 135 -16.39 1.66 3.11
N GLU A 136 -15.56 2.69 3.20
CA GLU A 136 -16.07 4.08 3.37
C GLU A 136 -16.71 4.60 2.07
N MET A 137 -16.15 4.28 0.91
CA MET A 137 -16.79 4.60 -0.38
C MET A 137 -18.16 3.94 -0.52
N GLU A 138 -18.28 2.65 -0.19
CA GLU A 138 -19.55 1.91 -0.23
C GLU A 138 -20.61 2.55 0.68
N LYS A 139 -20.25 2.98 1.87
CA LYS A 139 -21.17 3.68 2.80
C LYS A 139 -21.72 4.97 2.21
N GLU A 140 -20.93 5.67 1.43
CA GLU A 140 -21.30 6.94 0.79
C GLU A 140 -21.82 6.75 -0.66
N GLY A 141 -22.03 5.50 -1.10
CA GLY A 141 -22.57 5.18 -2.43
C GLY A 141 -21.57 5.43 -3.58
N MET A 142 -20.28 5.37 -3.31
CA MET A 142 -19.20 5.56 -4.29
C MET A 142 -18.60 4.23 -4.73
N ALA A 143 -18.22 4.12 -6.02
CA ALA A 143 -17.60 2.93 -6.60
C ALA A 143 -16.54 3.31 -7.65
N PHE A 144 -15.55 4.12 -7.25
CA PHE A 144 -14.48 4.56 -8.15
C PHE A 144 -13.41 3.48 -8.35
N PRO A 145 -12.84 3.34 -9.58
CA PRO A 145 -11.78 2.41 -9.88
C PRO A 145 -10.52 2.64 -9.04
N LEU A 146 -9.84 1.54 -8.71
CA LEU A 146 -8.65 1.52 -7.87
C LEU A 146 -7.39 1.20 -8.70
N HIS A 147 -6.35 2.00 -8.50
CA HIS A 147 -5.01 1.76 -9.02
C HIS A 147 -4.08 1.35 -7.88
N LEU A 148 -3.70 0.08 -7.85
CA LEU A 148 -2.90 -0.48 -6.76
C LEU A 148 -1.41 -0.34 -7.01
N GLY A 149 -0.63 -0.14 -5.95
CA GLY A 149 0.82 -0.12 -6.03
C GLY A 149 1.47 0.00 -4.65
N VAL A 150 2.62 -0.65 -4.52
CA VAL A 150 3.52 -0.48 -3.37
C VAL A 150 4.61 0.50 -3.78
N THR A 151 4.86 1.54 -2.96
CA THR A 151 5.97 2.47 -3.19
C THR A 151 7.23 1.95 -2.53
N GLU A 152 8.39 2.23 -3.15
CA GLU A 152 9.69 1.88 -2.57
C GLU A 152 9.78 0.38 -2.22
N ALA A 153 9.31 -0.47 -3.14
CA ALA A 153 9.30 -1.90 -2.89
C ALA A 153 10.72 -2.48 -2.80
N GLY A 154 11.69 -1.84 -3.43
CA GLY A 154 13.08 -2.29 -3.47
C GLY A 154 13.46 -2.90 -4.82
N ASP A 155 14.63 -3.51 -4.86
CA ASP A 155 15.14 -4.19 -6.04
C ASP A 155 15.05 -5.71 -5.93
N GLY A 156 15.42 -6.38 -7.00
CA GLY A 156 15.55 -7.83 -7.05
C GLY A 156 14.30 -8.56 -6.58
N GLU A 157 14.50 -9.60 -5.81
CA GLU A 157 13.46 -10.48 -5.31
C GLU A 157 12.60 -9.82 -4.23
N ASP A 158 13.19 -9.01 -3.37
CA ASP A 158 12.48 -8.32 -2.28
C ASP A 158 11.39 -7.39 -2.81
N GLY A 159 11.71 -6.61 -3.86
CA GLY A 159 10.74 -5.74 -4.50
C GLY A 159 9.56 -6.51 -5.13
N ARG A 160 9.84 -7.67 -5.71
CA ARG A 160 8.86 -8.58 -6.28
C ARG A 160 7.95 -9.18 -5.21
N ILE A 161 8.53 -9.64 -4.10
CA ILE A 161 7.78 -10.20 -2.96
C ILE A 161 6.89 -9.13 -2.33
N LYS A 162 7.40 -7.94 -2.04
CA LYS A 162 6.60 -6.85 -1.49
C LYS A 162 5.44 -6.46 -2.41
N SER A 163 5.70 -6.35 -3.70
CA SER A 163 4.65 -6.05 -4.69
C SER A 163 3.60 -7.15 -4.72
N ALA A 164 4.00 -8.42 -4.71
CA ALA A 164 3.09 -9.56 -4.68
C ALA A 164 2.26 -9.60 -3.40
N LEU A 165 2.85 -9.32 -2.24
CA LEU A 165 2.13 -9.29 -0.96
C LEU A 165 1.10 -8.14 -0.92
N GLY A 166 1.50 -6.92 -1.27
CA GLY A 166 0.61 -5.77 -1.19
C GLY A 166 -0.49 -5.79 -2.26
N ILE A 167 -0.10 -5.87 -3.52
CA ILE A 167 -1.03 -5.86 -4.66
C ILE A 167 -1.82 -7.17 -4.72
N GLY A 168 -1.15 -8.31 -4.57
CA GLY A 168 -1.77 -9.63 -4.68
C GLY A 168 -2.81 -9.89 -3.60
N ALA A 169 -2.63 -9.40 -2.37
CA ALA A 169 -3.63 -9.50 -1.32
C ALA A 169 -4.94 -8.81 -1.73
N LEU A 170 -4.86 -7.60 -2.30
CA LEU A 170 -6.04 -6.85 -2.74
C LEU A 170 -6.69 -7.47 -3.98
N LEU A 171 -5.90 -7.91 -4.95
CA LEU A 171 -6.43 -8.63 -6.12
C LEU A 171 -7.13 -9.93 -5.71
N ALA A 172 -6.62 -10.63 -4.70
CA ALA A 172 -7.26 -11.83 -4.15
C ALA A 172 -8.59 -11.53 -3.42
N ASP A 173 -8.76 -10.30 -2.91
CA ASP A 173 -10.04 -9.81 -2.37
C ASP A 173 -11.02 -9.37 -3.49
N GLY A 174 -10.60 -9.38 -4.77
CA GLY A 174 -11.38 -8.83 -5.89
C GLY A 174 -11.29 -7.31 -6.00
N LEU A 175 -10.30 -6.68 -5.35
CA LEU A 175 -10.08 -5.24 -5.36
C LEU A 175 -8.93 -4.86 -6.28
N GLY A 176 -9.16 -3.87 -7.16
CA GLY A 176 -8.14 -3.31 -8.03
C GLY A 176 -8.42 -3.50 -9.52
N ASP A 177 -8.39 -2.38 -10.24
CA ASP A 177 -8.70 -2.30 -11.68
C ASP A 177 -7.43 -2.13 -12.52
N THR A 178 -6.41 -1.50 -11.95
CA THR A 178 -5.09 -1.37 -12.53
C THR A 178 -4.01 -1.51 -11.46
N ILE A 179 -2.83 -1.94 -11.86
CA ILE A 179 -1.70 -2.12 -10.95
C ILE A 179 -0.43 -1.42 -11.44
N ARG A 180 0.44 -1.06 -10.51
CA ARG A 180 1.82 -0.67 -10.78
C ARG A 180 2.77 -1.42 -9.85
N VAL A 181 3.65 -2.22 -10.42
CA VAL A 181 4.85 -2.69 -9.75
C VAL A 181 5.89 -1.57 -9.82
N SER A 182 6.66 -1.36 -8.76
CA SER A 182 7.71 -0.34 -8.70
C SER A 182 8.97 -0.97 -8.13
N LEU A 183 9.95 -1.18 -9.00
CA LEU A 183 11.25 -1.77 -8.66
C LEU A 183 12.36 -0.73 -8.84
N SER A 184 13.48 -0.93 -8.14
CA SER A 184 14.71 -0.15 -8.33
C SER A 184 15.53 -0.72 -9.50
N GLU A 185 14.85 -1.02 -10.62
CA GLU A 185 15.42 -1.62 -11.84
C GLU A 185 14.98 -0.81 -13.06
N ALA A 186 15.42 -1.21 -14.25
CA ALA A 186 14.91 -0.62 -15.49
C ALA A 186 13.40 -0.79 -15.61
N PRO A 187 12.64 0.27 -15.99
CA PRO A 187 11.17 0.24 -15.96
C PRO A 187 10.53 -0.90 -16.75
N GLU A 188 11.16 -1.35 -17.82
CA GLU A 188 10.69 -2.47 -18.63
C GLU A 188 10.65 -3.80 -17.85
N ASN A 189 11.46 -3.95 -16.80
CA ASN A 189 11.48 -5.13 -15.95
C ASN A 189 10.25 -5.22 -15.03
N GLU A 190 9.53 -4.12 -14.82
CA GLU A 190 8.29 -4.10 -14.02
C GLU A 190 7.13 -4.81 -14.75
N ILE A 191 7.09 -4.75 -16.09
CA ILE A 191 5.98 -5.27 -16.90
C ILE A 191 5.80 -6.79 -16.74
N PRO A 192 6.83 -7.63 -16.92
CA PRO A 192 6.68 -9.09 -16.77
C PRO A 192 6.32 -9.48 -15.33
N VAL A 193 6.81 -8.74 -14.32
CA VAL A 193 6.47 -8.98 -12.91
C VAL A 193 4.99 -8.67 -12.65
N ALA A 194 4.50 -7.53 -13.15
CA ALA A 194 3.09 -7.14 -13.03
C ALA A 194 2.17 -8.16 -13.75
N ARG A 195 2.52 -8.57 -14.99
CA ARG A 195 1.75 -9.59 -15.72
C ARG A 195 1.72 -10.91 -14.99
N LYS A 196 2.87 -11.42 -14.52
CA LYS A 196 2.94 -12.68 -13.77
C LYS A 196 2.03 -12.67 -12.54
N LEU A 197 1.95 -11.52 -11.84
CA LEU A 197 1.07 -11.39 -10.68
C LEU A 197 -0.42 -11.45 -11.08
N VAL A 198 -0.82 -10.73 -12.13
CA VAL A 198 -2.20 -10.74 -12.64
C VAL A 198 -2.56 -12.14 -13.15
N ASP A 199 -1.71 -12.76 -13.95
CA ASP A 199 -1.93 -14.10 -14.51
C ASP A 199 -2.09 -15.14 -13.38
N TYR A 200 -1.27 -15.05 -12.32
CA TYR A 200 -1.42 -15.92 -11.15
C TYR A 200 -2.79 -15.77 -10.46
N ILE A 201 -3.29 -14.55 -10.30
CA ILE A 201 -4.62 -14.33 -9.73
C ILE A 201 -5.71 -14.90 -10.65
N LEU A 202 -5.60 -14.70 -11.96
CA LEU A 202 -6.55 -15.25 -12.94
C LEU A 202 -6.59 -16.78 -12.92
N THR A 203 -5.46 -17.46 -12.69
CA THR A 203 -5.44 -18.94 -12.56
C THR A 203 -6.23 -19.45 -11.35
N ARG A 204 -6.60 -18.57 -10.43
CA ARG A 204 -7.43 -18.92 -9.26
C ARG A 204 -8.93 -18.75 -9.51
N GLU A 205 -9.32 -18.25 -10.66
CA GLU A 205 -10.73 -18.16 -11.04
C GLU A 205 -11.38 -19.57 -11.03
N GLY A 206 -12.55 -19.65 -10.42
CA GLY A 206 -13.24 -20.94 -10.26
C GLY A 206 -12.67 -21.87 -9.19
N HIS A 207 -11.66 -21.43 -8.41
CA HIS A 207 -11.15 -22.21 -7.29
C HIS A 207 -12.25 -22.41 -6.23
N PRO A 208 -12.43 -23.66 -5.71
CA PRO A 208 -13.44 -23.90 -4.69
C PRO A 208 -13.19 -23.06 -3.44
N PHE A 209 -14.27 -22.61 -2.80
CA PHE A 209 -14.19 -21.90 -1.54
C PHE A 209 -13.45 -22.74 -0.48
N ILE A 210 -12.41 -22.17 0.10
CA ILE A 210 -11.67 -22.79 1.21
C ILE A 210 -12.32 -22.32 2.51
N PRO A 211 -13.06 -23.19 3.24
CA PRO A 211 -13.72 -22.79 4.47
C PRO A 211 -12.67 -22.45 5.53
N GLY A 212 -12.84 -21.30 6.14
CA GLY A 212 -12.03 -20.84 7.26
C GLY A 212 -12.91 -20.47 8.45
N LYS A 213 -12.35 -20.49 9.64
CA LYS A 213 -12.96 -19.92 10.83
C LYS A 213 -12.07 -18.81 11.35
N GLU A 214 -12.69 -17.70 11.70
CA GLU A 214 -11.97 -16.66 12.43
C GLU A 214 -11.46 -17.22 13.77
N ALA A 215 -10.21 -16.89 14.10
CA ALA A 215 -9.67 -17.16 15.42
C ALA A 215 -9.98 -15.93 16.31
N PRO A 216 -11.01 -15.97 17.17
CA PRO A 216 -11.51 -14.77 17.84
C PRO A 216 -10.52 -14.10 18.79
N GLN A 217 -9.44 -14.82 19.13
CA GLN A 217 -8.35 -14.30 19.98
C GLN A 217 -7.10 -13.88 19.20
N PHE A 218 -7.13 -13.99 17.88
CA PHE A 218 -5.97 -13.66 17.03
C PHE A 218 -6.19 -12.34 16.29
N ASN A 219 -5.39 -11.33 16.62
CA ASN A 219 -5.40 -10.07 15.91
C ASN A 219 -4.35 -10.08 14.80
N TYR A 220 -4.77 -10.23 13.55
CA TYR A 220 -3.88 -10.23 12.37
C TYR A 220 -3.13 -8.93 12.15
N LEU A 221 -3.64 -7.82 12.71
CA LEU A 221 -3.09 -6.48 12.53
C LEU A 221 -2.08 -6.13 13.62
N SER A 222 -2.21 -6.76 14.77
CA SER A 222 -1.29 -6.59 15.91
C SER A 222 -1.15 -7.93 16.62
N PRO A 223 -0.48 -8.92 15.99
CA PRO A 223 -0.35 -10.24 16.57
C PRO A 223 0.50 -10.18 17.84
N GLY A 224 -0.06 -10.65 18.93
CA GLY A 224 0.66 -10.86 20.18
C GLY A 224 1.55 -12.11 20.11
N ARG A 225 2.74 -12.05 20.66
CA ARG A 225 3.58 -13.24 20.77
C ARG A 225 2.93 -14.25 21.73
N ARG A 226 2.75 -15.48 21.27
CA ARG A 226 2.24 -16.57 22.09
C ARG A 226 3.21 -16.90 23.24
N LYS A 227 2.72 -16.94 24.46
CA LYS A 227 3.52 -17.39 25.61
C LYS A 227 3.83 -18.89 25.51
N THR A 228 5.09 -19.25 25.64
CA THR A 228 5.56 -20.64 25.62
C THR A 228 6.50 -20.90 26.80
N LYS A 229 6.68 -22.15 27.16
CA LYS A 229 7.75 -22.55 28.10
C LYS A 229 9.08 -22.54 27.37
N ALA A 230 10.12 -22.05 28.04
CA ALA A 230 11.47 -22.13 27.50
C ALA A 230 12.01 -23.57 27.64
N VAL A 231 12.61 -24.04 26.54
CA VAL A 231 13.42 -25.27 26.52
C VAL A 231 14.80 -24.88 26.04
N ARG A 232 15.75 -24.78 26.93
CA ARG A 232 17.09 -24.18 26.69
C ARG A 232 16.87 -22.71 26.20
N ASN A 233 17.41 -22.35 25.02
CA ASN A 233 17.23 -21.06 24.39
C ASN A 233 16.07 -21.00 23.35
N ILE A 234 15.16 -21.99 23.37
CA ILE A 234 14.00 -22.06 22.48
C ILE A 234 12.73 -21.75 23.28
N GLY A 235 11.89 -20.84 22.79
CA GLY A 235 10.64 -20.47 23.45
C GLY A 235 10.83 -19.52 24.64
N GLY A 236 9.79 -19.34 25.46
CA GLY A 236 9.78 -18.29 26.49
C GLY A 236 9.96 -16.92 25.89
N ASP A 237 10.82 -16.11 26.48
CA ASP A 237 11.15 -14.76 26.01
C ASP A 237 12.37 -14.72 25.07
N ASN A 238 12.93 -15.90 24.73
CA ASN A 238 14.07 -15.97 23.82
C ASN A 238 13.67 -15.60 22.39
N LEU A 239 14.63 -15.08 21.63
CA LEU A 239 14.46 -14.87 20.19
C LEU A 239 14.32 -16.22 19.46
N PRO A 240 13.68 -16.25 18.27
CA PRO A 240 13.69 -17.44 17.43
C PRO A 240 15.11 -17.89 17.11
N VAL A 241 15.35 -19.19 17.14
CA VAL A 241 16.63 -19.79 16.80
C VAL A 241 16.65 -20.28 15.35
N VAL A 242 17.82 -20.23 14.73
CA VAL A 242 18.03 -20.73 13.37
C VAL A 242 18.59 -22.14 13.44
N ILE A 243 17.89 -23.07 12.80
CA ILE A 243 18.31 -24.48 12.67
C ILE A 243 18.57 -24.74 11.19
N ALA A 244 19.75 -25.21 10.85
CA ALA A 244 20.10 -25.54 9.48
C ALA A 244 20.54 -27.02 9.37
N GLU A 245 20.26 -27.65 8.24
CA GLU A 245 20.78 -28.95 7.89
C GLU A 245 22.28 -28.82 7.55
N ARG A 246 23.10 -29.78 7.98
CA ARG A 246 24.51 -29.83 7.60
C ARG A 246 24.62 -30.31 6.16
N LEU A 247 24.91 -29.37 5.26
CA LEU A 247 25.39 -29.70 3.92
C LEU A 247 26.93 -29.71 3.97
N GLU A 248 27.56 -30.70 3.34
CA GLU A 248 29.03 -30.80 3.30
C GLU A 248 29.63 -29.48 2.77
N GLY A 249 30.56 -28.90 3.54
CA GLY A 249 31.30 -27.69 3.18
C GLY A 249 30.59 -26.33 3.42
N SER A 250 29.35 -26.29 3.93
CA SER A 250 28.56 -25.04 3.89
C SER A 250 28.75 -24.06 5.06
N PHE A 251 29.40 -24.44 6.19
CA PHE A 251 29.47 -23.57 7.38
C PHE A 251 30.89 -23.16 7.81
N GLU A 252 31.92 -23.58 7.09
CA GLU A 252 33.31 -23.33 7.53
C GLU A 252 33.87 -21.94 7.10
N THR A 253 33.19 -21.22 6.24
CA THR A 253 33.78 -20.05 5.57
C THR A 253 33.30 -18.69 6.06
N ASN A 254 32.20 -18.57 6.83
CA ASN A 254 31.74 -17.27 7.32
C ASN A 254 31.09 -17.33 8.71
N PRO A 255 31.77 -16.85 9.77
CA PRO A 255 31.23 -16.84 11.15
C PRO A 255 29.93 -16.04 11.32
N GLN A 256 29.65 -15.11 10.41
CA GLN A 256 28.42 -14.27 10.46
C GLN A 256 27.16 -15.04 10.09
N PHE A 257 27.26 -16.17 9.39
CA PHE A 257 26.12 -16.98 8.96
C PHE A 257 26.01 -18.31 9.74
N LYS A 258 26.49 -18.33 10.97
CA LYS A 258 26.43 -19.52 11.80
C LYS A 258 25.03 -19.75 12.36
N PRO A 259 24.37 -20.91 12.10
CA PRO A 259 23.09 -21.25 12.72
C PRO A 259 23.28 -21.55 14.22
N ASP A 260 22.22 -21.38 15.00
CA ASP A 260 22.20 -21.72 16.43
C ASP A 260 22.29 -23.23 16.65
N TYR A 261 21.70 -24.02 15.77
CA TYR A 261 21.71 -25.49 15.79
C TYR A 261 21.94 -26.05 14.40
N ILE A 262 22.60 -27.21 14.37
CA ILE A 262 22.76 -28.01 13.16
C ILE A 262 21.89 -29.24 13.29
N TYR A 263 21.00 -29.47 12.31
CA TYR A 263 20.23 -30.72 12.23
C TYR A 263 21.09 -31.80 11.57
N LEU A 264 21.19 -32.92 12.24
CA LEU A 264 21.85 -34.13 11.72
C LEU A 264 20.78 -35.19 11.55
N SER A 265 20.57 -35.65 10.33
CA SER A 265 19.74 -36.82 10.07
C SER A 265 20.42 -38.09 10.59
N LEU A 266 19.66 -39.02 11.17
CA LEU A 266 20.15 -40.33 11.58
C LEU A 266 20.75 -41.13 10.41
N ILE A 267 20.32 -40.85 9.17
CA ILE A 267 20.88 -41.50 7.96
C ILE A 267 22.34 -41.09 7.75
N HIS A 268 22.72 -39.87 8.15
CA HIS A 268 24.11 -39.38 8.04
C HIS A 268 25.01 -39.84 9.19
N ILE A 269 24.43 -40.43 10.26
CA ILE A 269 25.19 -40.97 11.40
C ILE A 269 25.56 -42.43 11.17
N SER A 270 24.90 -43.12 10.25
CA SER A 270 25.06 -44.58 10.03
C SER A 270 26.07 -44.98 8.96
N GLU A 271 26.68 -44.03 8.23
CA GLU A 271 27.79 -44.37 7.35
C GLU A 271 29.11 -44.28 8.10
N PRO A 272 29.78 -45.41 8.36
CA PRO A 272 31.13 -45.36 8.90
C PRO A 272 32.05 -44.78 7.82
N THR A 273 32.67 -43.64 8.12
CA THR A 273 33.78 -43.11 7.34
C THR A 273 34.85 -44.21 7.22
N ARG A 274 34.99 -44.75 6.01
CA ARG A 274 36.17 -45.55 5.63
C ARG A 274 37.31 -44.64 5.22
#